data_eca2faf23d70a9a9c0c0df243ff9ced7
#
_entry.id   eca2faf23d70a9a9c0c0df243ff9ced7
#
_cell.length_a   1.000
_cell.length_b   1.000
_cell.length_c   1.000
_cell.angle_alpha   90.00
_cell.angle_beta   90.00
_cell.angle_gamma   90.00
#
_symmetry.space_group_name_H-M   'P 1'
#
loop_
_entity.id
_entity.type
_entity.pdbx_description
1 polymer ?
#
loop_
_entity_poly.entity_id
_entity_poly.type
_entity_poly.pdbx_seq_one_letter_code
_entity_poly.pdbx_strand_id
1 'polypeptide(L)'
;MKRPLTPAAALLPALAATACAPQSAIEPKPLNIIHIMTDDHSYQTISAYGHPISQLAPTPNIDRLAAEGVTFTRAYVENSLSTPSRACLITGLYSHQNGQRRLGAGIDTTKTFISEILQQNGYQTGVVGKWQARCQSSWRRRTD
;
A
#
# COMPACT_ATOMS: atom_id res chain seq x y z
N MET A 1 -27.85 -49.86 72.35
CA MET A 1 -27.89 -48.41 72.00
C MET A 1 -27.04 -48.12 70.82
N LYS A 2 -27.71 -47.96 69.62
CA LYS A 2 -27.07 -47.67 68.34
C LYS A 2 -27.25 -46.18 68.06
N ARG A 3 -26.13 -45.45 67.91
CA ARG A 3 -26.14 -44.04 67.48
C ARG A 3 -26.29 -43.96 65.96
N PRO A 4 -27.12 -43.07 65.44
CA PRO A 4 -27.23 -42.87 64.03
C PRO A 4 -26.06 -41.97 63.52
N LEU A 5 -25.50 -42.40 62.35
CA LEU A 5 -24.52 -41.62 61.56
C LEU A 5 -25.25 -40.57 60.73
N THR A 6 -24.93 -39.30 60.92
CA THR A 6 -25.34 -38.20 60.10
C THR A 6 -24.47 -38.14 58.80
N PRO A 7 -25.04 -38.02 57.65
CA PRO A 7 -24.23 -37.82 56.44
C PRO A 7 -23.72 -36.38 56.33
N ALA A 8 -22.42 -36.25 56.16
CA ALA A 8 -21.74 -34.98 55.86
C ALA A 8 -22.11 -34.53 54.45
N ALA A 9 -22.75 -33.38 54.34
CA ALA A 9 -23.00 -32.74 53.02
C ALA A 9 -21.70 -32.12 52.52
N ALA A 10 -21.21 -32.66 51.42
CA ALA A 10 -20.07 -32.11 50.66
C ALA A 10 -20.53 -30.88 49.89
N LEU A 11 -20.09 -29.68 50.33
CA LEU A 11 -20.21 -28.47 49.52
C LEU A 11 -19.13 -28.52 48.40
N LEU A 12 -19.55 -28.68 47.18
CA LEU A 12 -18.74 -28.47 46.00
C LEU A 12 -18.65 -26.97 45.69
N PRO A 13 -17.49 -26.37 45.53
CA PRO A 13 -17.39 -24.97 45.08
C PRO A 13 -17.70 -24.92 43.59
N ALA A 14 -18.73 -24.14 43.23
CA ALA A 14 -19.05 -23.82 41.84
C ALA A 14 -17.92 -22.94 41.28
N LEU A 15 -17.09 -23.50 40.37
CA LEU A 15 -16.17 -22.73 39.55
C LEU A 15 -16.99 -21.85 38.59
N ALA A 16 -17.04 -20.55 38.88
CA ALA A 16 -17.57 -19.57 37.95
C ALA A 16 -16.59 -19.44 36.77
N ALA A 17 -16.91 -20.08 35.67
CA ALA A 17 -16.22 -19.86 34.40
C ALA A 17 -16.58 -18.44 33.91
N THR A 18 -15.69 -17.48 34.11
CA THR A 18 -15.74 -16.17 33.46
C THR A 18 -15.51 -16.40 31.98
N ALA A 19 -16.59 -16.49 31.21
CA ALA A 19 -16.53 -16.47 29.76
C ALA A 19 -15.98 -15.12 29.32
N CYS A 20 -14.74 -15.09 28.83
CA CYS A 20 -14.21 -13.98 28.06
C CYS A 20 -15.14 -13.79 26.86
N ALA A 21 -15.98 -12.76 26.89
CA ALA A 21 -16.72 -12.35 25.70
C ALA A 21 -15.70 -12.04 24.59
N PRO A 22 -15.90 -12.54 23.37
CA PRO A 22 -15.02 -12.17 22.27
C PRO A 22 -15.13 -10.67 22.07
N GLN A 23 -14.01 -9.96 22.28
CA GLN A 23 -13.88 -8.57 21.93
C GLN A 23 -14.15 -8.49 20.43
N SER A 24 -15.24 -7.80 20.04
CA SER A 24 -15.52 -7.53 18.63
C SER A 24 -14.26 -6.88 18.04
N ALA A 25 -13.56 -7.61 17.17
CA ALA A 25 -12.45 -7.08 16.44
C ALA A 25 -12.98 -5.88 15.64
N ILE A 26 -12.52 -4.67 15.98
CA ILE A 26 -12.79 -3.48 15.16
C ILE A 26 -12.10 -3.75 13.84
N GLU A 27 -12.87 -4.12 12.81
CA GLU A 27 -12.35 -4.26 11.45
C GLU A 27 -11.66 -2.93 11.07
N PRO A 28 -10.35 -2.96 10.78
CA PRO A 28 -9.63 -1.74 10.48
C PRO A 28 -10.22 -1.11 9.22
N LYS A 29 -10.71 0.12 9.33
CA LYS A 29 -11.19 0.88 8.18
C LYS A 29 -10.07 0.99 7.15
N PRO A 30 -10.31 0.65 5.87
CA PRO A 30 -9.28 0.76 4.84
C PRO A 30 -8.79 2.21 4.72
N LEU A 31 -7.47 2.38 4.66
CA LEU A 31 -6.82 3.68 4.54
C LEU A 31 -6.85 4.17 3.10
N ASN A 32 -6.98 5.48 2.90
CA ASN A 32 -6.75 6.07 1.59
C ASN A 32 -5.27 5.96 1.21
N ILE A 33 -5.01 5.65 -0.06
CA ILE A 33 -3.65 5.50 -0.60
C ILE A 33 -3.41 6.61 -1.62
N ILE A 34 -2.38 7.43 -1.38
CA ILE A 34 -1.94 8.46 -2.33
C ILE A 34 -0.52 8.12 -2.76
N HIS A 35 -0.31 7.93 -4.06
CA HIS A 35 0.99 7.74 -4.67
C HIS A 35 1.36 8.98 -5.49
N ILE A 36 2.50 9.58 -5.18
CA ILE A 36 3.01 10.75 -5.91
C ILE A 36 4.33 10.36 -6.57
N MET A 37 4.40 10.50 -7.88
CA MET A 37 5.61 10.24 -8.66
C MET A 37 6.04 11.52 -9.38
N THR A 38 7.24 11.98 -9.09
CA THR A 38 7.87 13.08 -9.81
C THR A 38 8.52 12.58 -11.10
N ASP A 39 8.63 13.44 -12.11
CA ASP A 39 9.25 13.12 -13.40
C ASP A 39 10.61 13.80 -13.47
N ASP A 40 11.67 13.05 -13.80
CA ASP A 40 13.06 13.53 -13.91
C ASP A 40 13.56 14.33 -12.68
N HIS A 41 13.12 13.94 -11.48
CA HIS A 41 13.49 14.59 -10.23
C HIS A 41 14.58 13.79 -9.52
N SER A 42 15.80 14.34 -9.47
CA SER A 42 16.91 13.72 -8.77
C SER A 42 16.71 13.74 -7.25
N TYR A 43 17.02 12.65 -6.56
CA TYR A 43 17.00 12.60 -5.10
C TYR A 43 17.92 13.65 -4.45
N GLN A 44 18.99 14.06 -5.16
CA GLN A 44 19.94 15.07 -4.70
C GLN A 44 19.30 16.46 -4.50
N THR A 45 18.21 16.74 -5.18
CA THR A 45 17.46 18.00 -5.06
C THR A 45 16.35 17.95 -4.01
N ILE A 46 16.18 16.84 -3.32
CA ILE A 46 15.26 16.70 -2.18
C ILE A 46 16.05 16.93 -0.90
N SER A 47 15.71 17.98 -0.15
CA SER A 47 16.48 18.43 1.02
C SER A 47 16.57 17.40 2.14
N ALA A 48 15.57 16.55 2.31
CA ALA A 48 15.58 15.47 3.29
C ALA A 48 16.75 14.47 3.14
N TYR A 49 17.36 14.38 1.95
CA TYR A 49 18.56 13.55 1.73
C TYR A 49 19.88 14.27 2.03
N GLY A 50 19.85 15.57 2.36
CA GLY A 50 21.02 16.32 2.84
C GLY A 50 22.10 16.61 1.80
N HIS A 51 21.82 16.50 0.49
CA HIS A 51 22.80 16.82 -0.54
C HIS A 51 22.95 18.35 -0.67
N PRO A 52 24.20 18.89 -0.83
CA PRO A 52 24.44 20.34 -0.87
C PRO A 52 23.62 21.11 -1.91
N ILE A 53 23.33 20.51 -3.08
CA ILE A 53 22.55 21.16 -4.14
C ILE A 53 21.09 21.46 -3.70
N SER A 54 20.55 20.70 -2.78
CA SER A 54 19.17 20.90 -2.28
C SER A 54 19.02 22.19 -1.47
N GLN A 55 20.11 22.78 -1.02
CA GLN A 55 20.10 24.09 -0.32
C GLN A 55 19.72 25.25 -1.26
N LEU A 56 19.91 25.07 -2.58
CA LEU A 56 19.56 26.08 -3.58
C LEU A 56 18.03 26.13 -3.81
N ALA A 57 17.34 25.03 -3.60
CA ALA A 57 15.89 24.90 -3.77
C ALA A 57 15.33 23.91 -2.72
N PRO A 58 15.13 24.35 -1.46
CA PRO A 58 14.62 23.48 -0.41
C PRO A 58 13.22 22.91 -0.72
N THR A 59 12.95 21.71 -0.25
CA THR A 59 11.69 20.98 -0.44
C THR A 59 10.92 20.78 0.86
N PRO A 60 10.46 21.84 1.55
CA PRO A 60 9.98 21.77 2.93
C PRO A 60 8.76 20.84 3.11
N ASN A 61 7.89 20.73 2.11
CA ASN A 61 6.74 19.84 2.19
C ASN A 61 7.12 18.37 2.06
N ILE A 62 8.12 18.05 1.22
CA ILE A 62 8.66 16.68 1.10
C ILE A 62 9.44 16.33 2.37
N ASP A 63 10.22 17.29 2.90
CA ASP A 63 10.98 17.12 4.13
C ASP A 63 10.08 16.84 5.33
N ARG A 64 8.91 17.48 5.39
CA ARG A 64 7.89 17.19 6.41
C ARG A 64 7.38 15.75 6.30
N LEU A 65 7.06 15.28 5.08
CA LEU A 65 6.66 13.89 4.87
C LEU A 65 7.77 12.91 5.27
N ALA A 66 9.02 13.24 4.99
CA ALA A 66 10.18 12.46 5.39
C ALA A 66 10.34 12.39 6.93
N ALA A 67 10.10 13.49 7.62
CA ALA A 67 10.18 13.59 9.09
C ALA A 67 9.04 12.86 9.81
N GLU A 68 7.85 12.85 9.22
CA GLU A 68 6.64 12.22 9.79
C GLU A 68 6.50 10.74 9.39
N GLY A 69 7.25 10.30 8.38
CA GLY A 69 7.14 8.97 7.78
C GLY A 69 8.45 8.18 7.77
N VAL A 70 8.66 7.44 6.69
CA VAL A 70 9.86 6.62 6.48
C VAL A 70 10.59 7.08 5.22
N THR A 71 11.88 7.36 5.34
CA THR A 71 12.75 7.70 4.22
C THR A 71 13.58 6.50 3.79
N PHE A 72 13.45 6.09 2.54
CA PHE A 72 14.25 5.01 1.96
C PHE A 72 15.53 5.58 1.34
N THR A 73 16.69 5.22 1.89
CA THR A 73 17.99 5.69 1.39
C THR A 73 18.57 4.79 0.29
N ARG A 74 18.00 3.62 0.06
CA ARG A 74 18.43 2.62 -0.94
C ARG A 74 17.25 2.09 -1.73
N ALA A 75 16.47 2.99 -2.33
CA ALA A 75 15.42 2.62 -3.27
C ALA A 75 15.95 2.74 -4.70
N TYR A 76 15.63 1.76 -5.54
CA TYR A 76 16.09 1.69 -6.93
C TYR A 76 14.89 1.56 -7.85
N VAL A 77 15.02 2.12 -9.05
CA VAL A 77 14.01 2.00 -10.11
C VAL A 77 14.34 0.81 -11.01
N GLU A 78 13.32 0.09 -11.43
CA GLU A 78 13.44 -1.07 -12.31
C GLU A 78 13.86 -0.70 -13.74
N ASN A 79 13.54 0.52 -14.15
CA ASN A 79 13.87 1.08 -15.44
C ASN A 79 13.95 2.60 -15.33
N SER A 80 14.99 3.20 -15.88
CA SER A 80 15.24 4.65 -15.81
C SER A 80 14.39 5.48 -16.79
N LEU A 81 13.76 4.86 -17.78
CA LEU A 81 12.92 5.55 -18.77
C LEU A 81 11.50 5.73 -18.20
N SER A 82 10.89 6.90 -18.42
CA SER A 82 9.61 7.25 -17.79
C SER A 82 8.48 6.26 -18.09
N THR A 83 8.24 5.88 -19.34
CA THR A 83 7.16 4.93 -19.68
C THR A 83 7.38 3.53 -19.12
N PRO A 84 8.56 2.90 -19.26
CA PRO A 84 8.85 1.61 -18.64
C PRO A 84 8.80 1.65 -17.13
N SER A 85 9.34 2.69 -16.48
CA SER A 85 9.28 2.84 -15.02
C SER A 85 7.84 2.87 -14.51
N ARG A 86 6.98 3.65 -15.17
CA ARG A 86 5.55 3.73 -14.83
C ARG A 86 4.83 2.39 -15.02
N ALA A 87 5.17 1.66 -16.09
CA ALA A 87 4.64 0.33 -16.33
C ALA A 87 5.06 -0.66 -15.23
N CYS A 88 6.32 -0.63 -14.78
CA CYS A 88 6.77 -1.46 -13.66
C CYS A 88 5.99 -1.13 -12.39
N LEU A 89 5.78 0.15 -12.11
CA LEU A 89 5.05 0.60 -10.94
C LEU A 89 3.61 0.07 -10.90
N ILE A 90 2.88 0.22 -12.01
CA ILE A 90 1.45 -0.14 -12.03
C ILE A 90 1.18 -1.64 -12.17
N THR A 91 2.16 -2.41 -12.64
CA THR A 91 2.03 -3.87 -12.81
C THR A 91 2.76 -4.66 -11.71
N GLY A 92 3.68 -4.03 -10.98
CA GLY A 92 4.59 -4.73 -10.07
C GLY A 92 5.58 -5.68 -10.77
N LEU A 93 5.75 -5.56 -12.09
CA LEU A 93 6.56 -6.44 -12.92
C LEU A 93 7.74 -5.71 -13.55
N TYR A 94 8.86 -6.38 -13.71
CA TYR A 94 10.00 -5.85 -14.46
C TYR A 94 9.66 -5.60 -15.93
N SER A 95 10.36 -4.68 -16.58
CA SER A 95 10.12 -4.28 -17.97
C SER A 95 10.12 -5.44 -18.98
N HIS A 96 10.92 -6.49 -18.74
CA HIS A 96 10.95 -7.67 -19.60
C HIS A 96 9.72 -8.59 -19.43
N GLN A 97 9.04 -8.48 -18.28
CA GLN A 97 7.83 -9.27 -17.96
C GLN A 97 6.55 -8.54 -18.35
N ASN A 98 6.51 -7.20 -18.21
CA ASN A 98 5.35 -6.39 -18.55
C ASN A 98 5.34 -5.92 -20.03
N GLY A 99 6.40 -6.23 -20.79
CA GLY A 99 6.54 -5.90 -22.21
C GLY A 99 7.00 -4.47 -22.50
N GLN A 100 6.97 -3.57 -21.52
CA GLN A 100 7.30 -2.16 -21.70
C GLN A 100 8.81 -1.89 -21.52
N ARG A 101 9.60 -2.14 -22.56
CA ARG A 101 11.07 -2.04 -22.48
C ARG A 101 11.64 -0.70 -22.96
N ARG A 102 10.87 0.10 -23.70
CA ARG A 102 11.31 1.34 -24.35
C ARG A 102 10.20 2.37 -24.41
N LEU A 103 10.54 3.62 -24.69
CA LEU A 103 9.57 4.67 -24.93
C LEU A 103 8.74 4.33 -26.18
N GLY A 104 7.45 4.69 -26.15
CA GLY A 104 6.53 4.50 -27.27
C GLY A 104 6.01 3.08 -27.47
N ALA A 105 6.51 2.07 -26.76
CA ALA A 105 5.88 0.76 -26.73
C ALA A 105 4.56 0.83 -25.91
N GLY A 106 3.60 -0.02 -26.24
CA GLY A 106 2.38 -0.17 -25.46
C GLY A 106 2.60 -1.10 -24.28
N ILE A 107 1.89 -0.85 -23.19
CA ILE A 107 1.87 -1.78 -22.05
C ILE A 107 1.00 -2.99 -22.41
N ASP A 108 1.41 -4.16 -21.97
CA ASP A 108 0.63 -5.39 -22.12
C ASP A 108 -0.59 -5.34 -21.19
N THR A 109 -1.76 -5.11 -21.78
CA THR A 109 -3.03 -4.99 -21.04
C THR A 109 -3.60 -6.32 -20.55
N THR A 110 -2.93 -7.45 -20.84
CA THR A 110 -3.27 -8.75 -20.25
C THR A 110 -2.70 -8.92 -18.84
N LYS A 111 -1.81 -8.02 -18.42
CA LYS A 111 -1.24 -8.01 -17.08
C LYS A 111 -2.21 -7.36 -16.10
N THR A 112 -2.19 -7.86 -14.87
CA THR A 112 -2.96 -7.28 -13.77
C THR A 112 -2.34 -5.96 -13.33
N PHE A 113 -3.17 -4.93 -13.19
CA PHE A 113 -2.77 -3.63 -12.69
C PHE A 113 -3.13 -3.47 -11.20
N ILE A 114 -2.31 -2.73 -10.47
CA ILE A 114 -2.59 -2.42 -9.06
C ILE A 114 -3.97 -1.76 -8.87
N SER A 115 -4.40 -0.94 -9.83
CA SER A 115 -5.73 -0.32 -9.83
C SER A 115 -6.87 -1.34 -9.87
N GLU A 116 -6.71 -2.43 -10.62
CA GLU A 116 -7.70 -3.51 -10.69
C GLU A 116 -7.80 -4.26 -9.35
N ILE A 117 -6.65 -4.55 -8.75
CA ILE A 117 -6.59 -5.19 -7.43
C ILE A 117 -7.27 -4.32 -6.38
N LEU A 118 -6.98 -3.01 -6.38
CA LEU A 118 -7.59 -2.07 -5.45
C LEU A 118 -9.10 -1.97 -5.64
N GLN A 119 -9.58 -1.90 -6.89
CA GLN A 119 -11.01 -1.87 -7.20
C GLN A 119 -11.74 -3.13 -6.75
N GLN A 120 -11.13 -4.30 -6.92
CA GLN A 120 -11.67 -5.58 -6.43
C GLN A 120 -11.78 -5.61 -4.89
N ASN A 121 -10.99 -4.79 -4.20
CA ASN A 121 -11.03 -4.62 -2.75
C ASN A 121 -11.80 -3.37 -2.29
N GLY A 122 -12.68 -2.83 -3.14
CA GLY A 122 -13.61 -1.76 -2.78
C GLY A 122 -13.02 -0.34 -2.82
N TYR A 123 -11.82 -0.15 -3.34
CA TYR A 123 -11.24 1.18 -3.53
C TYR A 123 -11.75 1.84 -4.82
N GLN A 124 -11.96 3.13 -4.77
CA GLN A 124 -12.05 3.96 -5.97
C GLN A 124 -10.64 4.38 -6.38
N THR A 125 -10.29 4.23 -7.66
CA THR A 125 -8.96 4.54 -8.15
C THR A 125 -9.00 5.67 -9.16
N GLY A 126 -7.98 6.55 -9.13
CA GLY A 126 -7.84 7.66 -10.06
C GLY A 126 -6.38 7.92 -10.39
N VAL A 127 -6.11 8.46 -11.56
CA VAL A 127 -4.79 8.90 -12.03
C VAL A 127 -4.90 10.31 -12.54
N VAL A 128 -3.98 11.19 -12.08
CA VAL A 128 -3.89 12.57 -12.53
C VAL A 128 -2.45 12.86 -12.94
N GLY A 129 -2.25 13.52 -14.08
CA GLY A 129 -0.93 13.93 -14.56
C GLY A 129 -0.41 13.12 -15.74
N LYS A 130 0.93 12.94 -15.81
CA LYS A 130 1.60 12.31 -16.93
C LYS A 130 1.32 10.82 -16.99
N TRP A 131 0.56 10.41 -18.01
CA TRP A 131 0.30 9.03 -18.37
C TRP A 131 0.86 8.75 -19.76
N GLN A 132 1.94 7.98 -19.86
CA GLN A 132 2.62 7.69 -21.13
C GLN A 132 2.38 6.28 -21.67
N ALA A 133 1.64 5.45 -20.95
CA ALA A 133 1.28 4.14 -21.46
C ALA A 133 0.23 4.29 -22.56
N ARG A 134 0.60 4.04 -23.83
CA ARG A 134 -0.40 3.79 -24.87
C ARG A 134 -1.03 2.44 -24.55
N CYS A 135 -2.24 2.46 -24.01
CA CYS A 135 -3.08 1.27 -24.03
C CYS A 135 -3.40 0.97 -25.49
N GLN A 136 -2.95 -0.18 -25.99
CA GLN A 136 -3.51 -0.72 -27.22
C GLN A 136 -4.95 -1.11 -26.90
N SER A 137 -5.88 -0.28 -27.38
CA SER A 137 -7.33 -0.46 -27.47
C SER A 137 -8.07 -0.97 -26.23
N SER A 138 -8.96 -0.16 -25.75
CA SER A 138 -10.19 -0.38 -24.94
C SER A 138 -10.31 0.21 -23.56
N TRP A 139 -9.52 1.20 -23.17
CA TRP A 139 -9.91 2.01 -22.03
C TRP A 139 -11.09 2.90 -22.43
N ARG A 140 -12.32 2.37 -22.31
CA ARG A 140 -13.51 3.21 -22.29
C ARG A 140 -13.50 3.94 -20.94
N ARG A 141 -13.43 5.28 -20.98
CA ARG A 141 -13.85 6.11 -19.87
C ARG A 141 -15.29 5.71 -19.56
N ARG A 142 -15.55 5.15 -18.41
CA ARG A 142 -16.90 5.18 -17.88
C ARG A 142 -17.14 6.62 -17.46
N THR A 143 -17.86 7.33 -18.25
CA THR A 143 -18.59 8.55 -17.85
C THR A 143 -19.97 8.06 -17.47
N ASP A 144 -20.17 7.83 -16.17
CA ASP A 144 -21.48 7.77 -15.55
C ASP A 144 -21.47 8.80 -14.44
#